data_586b8acf76b4188417906c952e34ca30
#
_entry.id   586b8acf76b4188417906c952e34ca30
#
_cell.length_a   1.000
_cell.length_b   1.000
_cell.length_c   1.000
_cell.angle_alpha   90.00
_cell.angle_beta   90.00
_cell.angle_gamma   90.00
#
_symmetry.space_group_name_H-M   'P 1'
#
loop_
_entity.id
_entity.type
_entity.pdbx_description
1 polymer ?
#
loop_
_entity_poly.entity_id
_entity_poly.type
_entity_poly.pdbx_seq_one_letter_code
_entity_poly.pdbx_strand_id
1 'polypeptide(L)'
;MNTTNKLECIEKNAVVNGIRLTYFERGMAFRGVKPTLLFVHATGFHARVWDKIINALGNFHSISVDQRGHGRSEKKKILHWNEVITDTSEMIEQLDLTNIIAIGHSMGAHALIGAAPKAEHRFLQIIAIDPVIPEEAAFLDDTPSPFNGAEEHPTAKRRNEFDSPEEMADRLKTKGSFGLFDPEMLMDYCKHGLLPNEKGKGYVLACPPGIEASVYMSSRSNHDIYDSVRSLSLPVLILRAKEPEKDRNAMDFSSSPTWPKLASEFTNGREIHFADKTHFLPMEIPEEITRIIAQEIASGQEVLNASKI
;
A
#
# COMPACT_ATOMS: atom_id res chain seq x y z
N MET A 1 -6.86 1.63 -32.19
CA MET A 1 -7.01 0.90 -30.93
C MET A 1 -5.67 0.22 -30.63
N ASN A 2 -4.82 0.84 -29.81
CA ASN A 2 -3.58 0.20 -29.38
C ASN A 2 -3.93 -0.86 -28.34
N THR A 3 -3.91 -2.13 -28.73
CA THR A 3 -3.85 -3.24 -27.79
C THR A 3 -2.51 -3.15 -27.05
N THR A 4 -2.49 -2.48 -25.92
CA THR A 4 -1.36 -2.58 -24.98
C THR A 4 -1.24 -4.07 -24.63
N ASN A 5 -0.17 -4.70 -25.09
CA ASN A 5 0.15 -6.09 -24.76
C ASN A 5 0.29 -6.14 -23.22
N LYS A 6 -0.71 -6.70 -22.54
CA LYS A 6 -0.72 -6.86 -21.09
C LYS A 6 0.51 -7.70 -20.71
N LEU A 7 1.40 -7.13 -19.91
CA LEU A 7 2.58 -7.85 -19.46
C LEU A 7 2.18 -9.07 -18.62
N GLU A 8 2.85 -10.18 -18.83
CA GLU A 8 2.65 -11.40 -18.05
C GLU A 8 2.87 -11.09 -16.55
N CYS A 9 1.95 -11.56 -15.73
CA CYS A 9 1.98 -11.43 -14.27
C CYS A 9 2.43 -12.75 -13.66
N ILE A 10 3.65 -12.78 -13.14
CA ILE A 10 4.27 -13.99 -12.57
C ILE A 10 4.20 -13.91 -11.06
N GLU A 11 3.51 -14.88 -10.43
CA GLU A 11 3.49 -15.05 -8.98
C GLU A 11 4.80 -15.69 -8.50
N LYS A 12 5.43 -15.11 -7.50
CA LYS A 12 6.68 -15.56 -6.90
C LYS A 12 6.64 -15.43 -5.37
N ASN A 13 7.59 -16.06 -4.71
CA ASN A 13 7.73 -16.01 -3.25
C ASN A 13 9.15 -15.61 -2.87
N ALA A 14 9.26 -14.89 -1.74
CA ALA A 14 10.50 -14.60 -1.05
C ALA A 14 10.34 -14.95 0.43
N VAL A 15 11.42 -15.38 1.09
CA VAL A 15 11.43 -15.58 2.55
C VAL A 15 12.25 -14.44 3.14
N VAL A 16 11.60 -13.55 3.86
CA VAL A 16 12.19 -12.36 4.49
C VAL A 16 11.71 -12.26 5.92
N ASN A 17 12.54 -11.78 6.81
CA ASN A 17 12.19 -11.60 8.23
C ASN A 17 11.49 -12.84 8.84
N GLY A 18 11.92 -14.05 8.41
CA GLY A 18 11.41 -15.33 8.88
C GLY A 18 10.00 -15.70 8.43
N ILE A 19 9.45 -15.02 7.39
CA ILE A 19 8.14 -15.33 6.81
C ILE A 19 8.20 -15.42 5.29
N ARG A 20 7.25 -16.16 4.70
CA ARG A 20 7.08 -16.21 3.24
C ARG A 20 6.16 -15.10 2.78
N LEU A 21 6.69 -14.20 1.96
CA LEU A 21 5.92 -13.20 1.22
C LEU A 21 5.71 -13.65 -0.21
N THR A 22 4.49 -13.44 -0.72
CA THR A 22 4.15 -13.59 -2.12
C THR A 22 4.22 -12.24 -2.81
N TYR A 23 4.76 -12.20 -4.02
CA TYR A 23 4.78 -11.01 -4.84
C TYR A 23 4.51 -11.35 -6.30
N PHE A 24 4.09 -10.34 -7.05
CA PHE A 24 3.74 -10.46 -8.47
C PHE A 24 4.68 -9.57 -9.27
N GLU A 25 5.40 -10.20 -10.19
CA GLU A 25 6.40 -9.55 -11.03
C GLU A 25 5.93 -9.47 -12.47
N ARG A 26 6.15 -8.33 -13.12
CA ARG A 26 5.83 -8.08 -14.52
C ARG A 26 6.99 -7.36 -15.20
N GLY A 27 7.10 -7.54 -16.52
CA GLY A 27 8.00 -6.74 -17.33
C GLY A 27 9.50 -6.97 -17.06
N MET A 28 9.92 -8.20 -16.81
CA MET A 28 11.33 -8.58 -16.57
C MET A 28 12.30 -8.04 -17.63
N ALA A 29 11.87 -7.90 -18.89
CA ALA A 29 12.69 -7.35 -19.96
C ALA A 29 13.10 -5.87 -19.73
N PHE A 30 12.42 -5.17 -18.83
CA PHE A 30 12.72 -3.77 -18.50
C PHE A 30 13.55 -3.60 -17.23
N ARG A 31 13.81 -4.69 -16.49
CA ARG A 31 14.63 -4.67 -15.28
C ARG A 31 16.05 -4.20 -15.61
N GLY A 32 16.54 -3.20 -14.85
CA GLY A 32 17.85 -2.58 -15.08
C GLY A 32 17.95 -1.67 -16.31
N VAL A 33 16.92 -1.63 -17.17
CA VAL A 33 16.83 -0.74 -18.34
C VAL A 33 16.02 0.52 -18.02
N LYS A 34 14.96 0.36 -17.24
CA LYS A 34 14.09 1.42 -16.74
C LYS A 34 13.99 1.34 -15.21
N PRO A 35 13.45 2.37 -14.55
CA PRO A 35 13.12 2.27 -13.13
C PRO A 35 12.24 1.05 -12.83
N THR A 36 12.49 0.42 -11.68
CA THR A 36 11.61 -0.61 -11.14
C THR A 36 10.48 0.06 -10.36
N LEU A 37 9.24 -0.26 -10.66
CA LEU A 37 8.07 0.22 -9.93
C LEU A 37 7.72 -0.79 -8.83
N LEU A 38 7.87 -0.39 -7.58
CA LEU A 38 7.54 -1.21 -6.40
C LEU A 38 6.23 -0.74 -5.79
N PHE A 39 5.22 -1.61 -5.76
CA PHE A 39 3.88 -1.31 -5.24
C PHE A 39 3.61 -2.04 -3.93
N VAL A 40 3.21 -1.29 -2.89
CA VAL A 40 2.88 -1.82 -1.56
C VAL A 40 1.49 -1.35 -1.14
N HIS A 41 0.60 -2.30 -0.84
CA HIS A 41 -0.83 -2.06 -0.62
C HIS A 41 -1.18 -1.61 0.82
N ALA A 42 -2.42 -1.16 1.02
CA ALA A 42 -2.99 -0.80 2.32
C ALA A 42 -3.41 -2.01 3.16
N THR A 43 -3.66 -1.79 4.45
CA THR A 43 -4.26 -2.77 5.36
C THR A 43 -5.57 -3.33 4.80
N GLY A 44 -5.74 -4.65 4.85
CA GLY A 44 -6.94 -5.35 4.35
C GLY A 44 -7.00 -5.53 2.83
N PHE A 45 -5.98 -5.05 2.10
CA PHE A 45 -5.84 -5.18 0.65
C PHE A 45 -4.84 -6.30 0.26
N HIS A 46 -4.38 -6.30 -0.97
CA HIS A 46 -3.42 -7.25 -1.52
C HIS A 46 -2.71 -6.66 -2.75
N ALA A 47 -1.65 -7.32 -3.23
CA ALA A 47 -0.83 -6.86 -4.36
C ALA A 47 -1.61 -6.60 -5.65
N ARG A 48 -2.63 -7.42 -5.93
CA ARG A 48 -3.35 -7.41 -7.20
C ARG A 48 -4.34 -6.24 -7.34
N VAL A 49 -4.57 -5.42 -6.29
CA VAL A 49 -5.32 -4.15 -6.41
C VAL A 49 -4.60 -3.12 -7.28
N TRP A 50 -3.33 -3.31 -7.53
CA TRP A 50 -2.54 -2.43 -8.39
C TRP A 50 -2.61 -2.79 -9.88
N ASP A 51 -3.26 -3.89 -10.25
CA ASP A 51 -3.24 -4.43 -11.60
C ASP A 51 -3.70 -3.44 -12.67
N LYS A 52 -4.80 -2.71 -12.45
CA LYS A 52 -5.31 -1.69 -13.38
C LYS A 52 -4.27 -0.59 -13.61
N ILE A 53 -3.68 -0.06 -12.53
CA ILE A 53 -2.68 1.01 -12.58
C ILE A 53 -1.40 0.50 -13.27
N ILE A 54 -0.88 -0.67 -12.87
CA ILE A 54 0.33 -1.25 -13.47
C ILE A 54 0.15 -1.50 -14.97
N ASN A 55 -1.00 -2.06 -15.38
CA ASN A 55 -1.30 -2.31 -16.78
C ASN A 55 -1.37 -1.01 -17.60
N ALA A 56 -1.90 0.07 -17.02
CA ALA A 56 -2.01 1.38 -17.67
C ALA A 56 -0.64 2.08 -17.79
N LEU A 57 0.27 1.90 -16.82
CA LEU A 57 1.65 2.40 -16.89
C LEU A 57 2.47 1.67 -17.96
N GLY A 58 2.16 0.42 -18.27
CA GLY A 58 2.71 -0.32 -19.40
C GLY A 58 4.15 -0.81 -19.18
N ASN A 59 5.04 -0.53 -20.12
CA ASN A 59 6.36 -1.14 -20.31
C ASN A 59 7.39 -0.76 -19.24
N PHE A 60 7.18 -1.22 -17.99
CA PHE A 60 8.13 -1.13 -16.87
C PHE A 60 8.31 -2.49 -16.20
N HIS A 61 9.45 -2.69 -15.57
CA HIS A 61 9.59 -3.73 -14.55
C HIS A 61 8.79 -3.30 -13.34
N SER A 62 7.85 -4.13 -12.89
CA SER A 62 7.03 -3.84 -11.72
C SER A 62 6.93 -5.03 -10.79
N ILE A 63 6.93 -4.74 -9.50
CA ILE A 63 6.72 -5.68 -8.41
C ILE A 63 5.59 -5.13 -7.54
N SER A 64 4.57 -5.96 -7.30
CA SER A 64 3.54 -5.70 -6.30
C SER A 64 3.55 -6.81 -5.25
N VAL A 65 3.56 -6.46 -3.97
CA VAL A 65 3.78 -7.42 -2.88
C VAL A 65 2.53 -7.59 -2.03
N ASP A 66 2.19 -8.84 -1.70
CA ASP A 66 1.26 -9.17 -0.63
C ASP A 66 2.03 -9.05 0.69
N GLN A 67 1.72 -8.06 1.52
CA GLN A 67 2.37 -7.87 2.81
C GLN A 67 2.04 -9.03 3.77
N ARG A 68 2.82 -9.21 4.85
CA ARG A 68 2.53 -10.24 5.88
C ARG A 68 1.06 -10.22 6.29
N GLY A 69 0.47 -11.39 6.46
CA GLY A 69 -0.93 -11.54 6.85
C GLY A 69 -1.94 -11.33 5.74
N HIS A 70 -1.53 -10.79 4.58
CA HIS A 70 -2.42 -10.41 3.48
C HIS A 70 -2.24 -11.30 2.24
N GLY A 71 -3.22 -11.27 1.35
CA GLY A 71 -3.17 -11.91 0.04
C GLY A 71 -2.77 -13.38 0.12
N ARG A 72 -1.70 -13.78 -0.57
CA ARG A 72 -1.13 -15.13 -0.58
C ARG A 72 0.09 -15.29 0.32
N SER A 73 0.52 -14.21 0.97
CA SER A 73 1.60 -14.24 1.97
C SER A 73 1.19 -14.99 3.23
N GLU A 74 2.19 -15.40 4.01
CA GLU A 74 2.00 -16.13 5.25
C GLU A 74 1.08 -15.37 6.22
N LYS A 75 0.14 -16.09 6.85
CA LYS A 75 -0.88 -15.53 7.73
C LYS A 75 -0.33 -15.34 9.14
N LYS A 76 0.34 -14.20 9.35
CA LYS A 76 0.92 -13.82 10.63
C LYS A 76 0.38 -12.48 11.09
N LYS A 77 -0.01 -12.37 12.38
CA LYS A 77 -0.46 -11.10 12.97
C LYS A 77 0.67 -10.07 12.90
N ILE A 78 0.29 -8.79 12.83
CA ILE A 78 1.20 -7.65 12.94
C ILE A 78 1.03 -7.08 14.34
N LEU A 79 2.10 -7.16 15.14
CA LEU A 79 2.11 -6.68 16.50
C LEU A 79 2.85 -5.36 16.64
N HIS A 80 3.72 -5.07 15.69
CA HIS A 80 4.47 -3.82 15.59
C HIS A 80 4.73 -3.46 14.13
N TRP A 81 4.52 -2.21 13.74
CA TRP A 81 4.66 -1.80 12.34
C TRP A 81 6.10 -1.84 11.81
N ASN A 82 7.11 -1.92 12.69
CA ASN A 82 8.49 -2.22 12.27
C ASN A 82 8.61 -3.58 11.58
N GLU A 83 7.68 -4.52 11.81
CA GLU A 83 7.68 -5.82 11.12
C GLU A 83 7.47 -5.66 9.61
N VAL A 84 6.51 -4.82 9.18
CA VAL A 84 6.25 -4.56 7.75
C VAL A 84 7.36 -3.72 7.11
N ILE A 85 8.02 -2.86 7.88
CA ILE A 85 9.19 -2.10 7.44
C ILE A 85 10.37 -3.05 7.18
N THR A 86 10.64 -3.96 8.12
CA THR A 86 11.72 -4.95 8.00
C THR A 86 11.47 -5.89 6.82
N ASP A 87 10.24 -6.41 6.67
CA ASP A 87 9.85 -7.25 5.53
C ASP A 87 10.12 -6.55 4.20
N THR A 88 9.73 -5.26 4.09
CA THR A 88 9.91 -4.46 2.88
C THR A 88 11.39 -4.22 2.59
N SER A 89 12.18 -3.88 3.61
CA SER A 89 13.61 -3.65 3.49
C SER A 89 14.34 -4.91 3.04
N GLU A 90 14.13 -6.04 3.72
CA GLU A 90 14.77 -7.31 3.36
C GLU A 90 14.33 -7.82 1.99
N MET A 91 13.07 -7.58 1.60
CA MET A 91 12.61 -7.94 0.26
C MET A 91 13.32 -7.14 -0.83
N ILE A 92 13.53 -5.83 -0.64
CA ILE A 92 14.28 -4.98 -1.57
C ILE A 92 15.70 -5.48 -1.73
N GLU A 93 16.36 -5.85 -0.63
CA GLU A 93 17.71 -6.41 -0.63
C GLU A 93 17.77 -7.79 -1.30
N GLN A 94 16.90 -8.72 -0.89
CA GLN A 94 16.90 -10.09 -1.41
C GLN A 94 16.61 -10.15 -2.90
N LEU A 95 15.72 -9.30 -3.41
CA LEU A 95 15.42 -9.22 -4.83
C LEU A 95 16.41 -8.34 -5.61
N ASP A 96 17.39 -7.77 -4.93
CA ASP A 96 18.39 -6.83 -5.47
C ASP A 96 17.74 -5.76 -6.36
N LEU A 97 16.71 -5.09 -5.80
CA LEU A 97 16.01 -4.03 -6.51
C LEU A 97 16.83 -2.75 -6.46
N THR A 98 16.94 -2.09 -7.60
CA THR A 98 17.64 -0.81 -7.77
C THR A 98 16.85 0.12 -8.67
N ASN A 99 17.18 1.42 -8.64
CA ASN A 99 16.44 2.45 -9.37
C ASN A 99 14.94 2.37 -9.12
N ILE A 100 14.57 2.26 -7.84
CA ILE A 100 13.19 2.02 -7.41
C ILE A 100 12.41 3.34 -7.41
N ILE A 101 11.28 3.39 -8.10
CA ILE A 101 10.20 4.31 -7.80
C ILE A 101 9.20 3.52 -6.96
N ALA A 102 9.09 3.87 -5.69
CA ALA A 102 8.27 3.14 -4.72
C ALA A 102 6.90 3.80 -4.58
N ILE A 103 5.83 3.02 -4.77
CA ILE A 103 4.45 3.48 -4.69
C ILE A 103 3.77 2.71 -3.55
N GLY A 104 3.40 3.40 -2.49
CA GLY A 104 2.73 2.80 -1.35
C GLY A 104 1.40 3.47 -1.04
N HIS A 105 0.45 2.70 -0.54
CA HIS A 105 -0.81 3.22 -0.04
C HIS A 105 -0.97 2.91 1.46
N SER A 106 -1.34 3.91 2.26
CA SER A 106 -1.68 3.72 3.68
C SER A 106 -0.53 3.07 4.48
N MET A 107 -0.71 1.88 5.06
CA MET A 107 0.32 1.08 5.72
C MET A 107 1.50 0.77 4.76
N GLY A 108 1.22 0.51 3.48
CA GLY A 108 2.27 0.26 2.50
C GLY A 108 3.17 1.47 2.25
N ALA A 109 2.61 2.68 2.28
CA ALA A 109 3.39 3.92 2.21
C ALA A 109 4.24 4.12 3.46
N HIS A 110 3.69 3.86 4.65
CA HIS A 110 4.44 3.86 5.91
C HIS A 110 5.61 2.87 5.87
N ALA A 111 5.37 1.65 5.39
CA ALA A 111 6.41 0.62 5.28
C ALA A 111 7.56 1.04 4.33
N LEU A 112 7.25 1.65 3.19
CA LEU A 112 8.25 2.16 2.25
C LEU A 112 9.07 3.31 2.83
N ILE A 113 8.43 4.28 3.49
CA ILE A 113 9.12 5.40 4.14
C ILE A 113 10.06 4.88 5.24
N GLY A 114 9.61 3.91 6.05
CA GLY A 114 10.46 3.32 7.09
C GLY A 114 11.58 2.44 6.57
N ALA A 115 11.39 1.79 5.40
CA ALA A 115 12.41 0.91 4.81
C ALA A 115 13.50 1.67 4.03
N ALA A 116 13.14 2.79 3.41
CA ALA A 116 14.02 3.51 2.50
C ALA A 116 15.35 3.97 3.13
N PRO A 117 15.43 4.47 4.37
CA PRO A 117 16.70 4.92 4.94
C PRO A 117 17.79 3.82 5.00
N LYS A 118 17.39 2.54 5.12
CA LYS A 118 18.34 1.43 5.18
C LYS A 118 19.10 1.19 3.86
N ALA A 119 18.51 1.61 2.74
CA ALA A 119 19.06 1.41 1.41
C ALA A 119 18.65 2.55 0.46
N GLU A 120 18.77 3.82 0.89
CA GLU A 120 18.28 4.98 0.16
C GLU A 120 18.86 5.07 -1.27
N HIS A 121 20.12 4.66 -1.44
CA HIS A 121 20.78 4.62 -2.75
C HIS A 121 20.11 3.72 -3.79
N ARG A 122 19.19 2.84 -3.39
CA ARG A 122 18.40 1.98 -4.29
C ARG A 122 17.15 2.68 -4.82
N PHE A 123 16.74 3.78 -4.19
CA PHE A 123 15.52 4.50 -4.53
C PHE A 123 15.79 5.73 -5.39
N LEU A 124 14.90 6.00 -6.31
CA LEU A 124 14.84 7.25 -7.06
C LEU A 124 13.82 8.21 -6.41
N GLN A 125 12.71 7.66 -5.91
CA GLN A 125 11.61 8.44 -5.37
C GLN A 125 10.62 7.55 -4.60
N ILE A 126 9.88 8.17 -3.67
CA ILE A 126 8.70 7.56 -3.03
C ILE A 126 7.46 8.38 -3.40
N ILE A 127 6.40 7.68 -3.84
CA ILE A 127 5.05 8.19 -3.99
C ILE A 127 4.21 7.56 -2.88
N ALA A 128 3.97 8.31 -1.82
CA ALA A 128 3.25 7.86 -0.64
C ALA A 128 1.79 8.31 -0.71
N ILE A 129 0.90 7.38 -1.02
CA ILE A 129 -0.53 7.66 -1.15
C ILE A 129 -1.18 7.50 0.22
N ASP A 130 -1.56 8.61 0.79
CA ASP A 130 -2.26 8.78 2.06
C ASP A 130 -1.67 7.91 3.19
N PRO A 131 -0.34 8.06 3.49
CA PRO A 131 0.37 7.24 4.46
C PRO A 131 -0.26 7.36 5.85
N VAL A 132 -0.30 6.25 6.61
CA VAL A 132 -0.69 6.29 8.02
C VAL A 132 0.48 6.81 8.84
N ILE A 133 0.66 8.13 8.80
CA ILE A 133 1.62 8.87 9.60
C ILE A 133 0.90 10.12 10.13
N PRO A 134 0.23 9.99 11.30
CA PRO A 134 -0.41 11.12 11.98
C PRO A 134 0.66 12.07 12.54
N GLU A 135 0.26 13.20 13.10
CA GLU A 135 1.17 14.11 13.82
C GLU A 135 1.98 13.34 14.87
N GLU A 136 3.27 13.68 15.00
CA GLU A 136 4.21 12.96 15.91
C GLU A 136 3.67 12.86 17.35
N ALA A 137 3.03 13.92 17.85
CA ALA A 137 2.40 13.94 19.16
C ALA A 137 1.32 12.85 19.34
N ALA A 138 0.66 12.40 18.26
CA ALA A 138 -0.35 11.35 18.33
C ALA A 138 0.23 9.95 18.62
N PHE A 139 1.52 9.73 18.40
CA PHE A 139 2.22 8.51 18.82
C PHE A 139 2.51 8.48 20.32
N LEU A 140 2.60 9.65 20.94
CA LEU A 140 2.88 9.82 22.38
C LEU A 140 1.59 9.84 23.22
N ASP A 141 0.43 9.77 22.57
CA ASP A 141 -0.88 9.73 23.22
C ASP A 141 -1.10 8.36 23.87
N ASP A 142 -0.94 8.30 25.20
CA ASP A 142 -1.14 7.11 26.02
C ASP A 142 -2.62 6.76 26.26
N THR A 143 -3.55 7.44 25.58
CA THR A 143 -4.99 7.11 25.69
C THR A 143 -5.21 5.63 25.35
N PRO A 144 -5.71 4.82 26.29
CA PRO A 144 -5.92 3.40 26.05
C PRO A 144 -6.83 3.16 24.85
N SER A 145 -6.50 2.14 24.07
CA SER A 145 -7.42 1.68 23.02
C SER A 145 -8.79 1.37 23.64
N PRO A 146 -9.90 1.75 22.97
CA PRO A 146 -11.24 1.37 23.43
C PRO A 146 -11.49 -0.15 23.33
N PHE A 147 -10.55 -0.90 22.74
CA PHE A 147 -10.64 -2.35 22.56
C PHE A 147 -9.57 -3.07 23.38
N ASN A 148 -9.98 -4.13 24.08
CA ASN A 148 -9.10 -4.97 24.88
C ASN A 148 -8.52 -6.12 24.00
N GLY A 149 -7.74 -5.74 22.97
CA GLY A 149 -7.14 -6.66 22.01
C GLY A 149 -7.84 -6.71 20.65
N ALA A 150 -7.18 -7.39 19.70
CA ALA A 150 -7.62 -7.44 18.30
C ALA A 150 -8.97 -8.16 18.13
N GLU A 151 -9.31 -9.09 19.00
CA GLU A 151 -10.55 -9.86 18.96
C GLU A 151 -11.80 -8.99 19.23
N GLU A 152 -11.66 -7.92 20.02
CA GLU A 152 -12.74 -6.97 20.30
C GLU A 152 -12.89 -5.91 19.22
N HIS A 153 -11.87 -5.71 18.40
CA HIS A 153 -11.88 -4.72 17.34
C HIS A 153 -13.00 -5.02 16.31
N PRO A 154 -13.78 -4.02 15.85
CA PRO A 154 -14.89 -4.23 14.91
C PRO A 154 -14.49 -5.01 13.65
N THR A 155 -13.28 -4.80 13.14
CA THR A 155 -12.74 -5.51 11.97
C THR A 155 -12.65 -7.02 12.19
N ALA A 156 -12.36 -7.49 13.42
CA ALA A 156 -12.30 -8.92 13.73
C ALA A 156 -13.65 -9.63 13.56
N LYS A 157 -14.74 -8.86 13.61
CA LYS A 157 -16.11 -9.36 13.50
C LYS A 157 -16.69 -9.23 12.08
N ARG A 158 -15.88 -8.74 11.12
CA ARG A 158 -16.34 -8.64 9.72
C ARG A 158 -16.58 -10.03 9.12
N ARG A 159 -17.52 -10.11 8.16
CA ARG A 159 -17.78 -11.34 7.42
C ARG A 159 -16.50 -11.84 6.75
N ASN A 160 -16.19 -13.12 6.93
CA ASN A 160 -14.99 -13.77 6.42
C ASN A 160 -15.26 -14.71 5.25
N GLU A 161 -16.49 -15.19 5.08
CA GLU A 161 -16.85 -16.21 4.08
C GLU A 161 -17.78 -15.64 3.02
N PHE A 162 -17.55 -16.02 1.77
CA PHE A 162 -18.27 -15.56 0.58
C PHE A 162 -18.49 -16.72 -0.39
N ASP A 163 -19.59 -16.71 -1.12
CA ASP A 163 -19.89 -17.73 -2.12
C ASP A 163 -19.05 -17.50 -3.38
N SER A 164 -18.79 -16.24 -3.75
CA SER A 164 -17.97 -15.87 -4.91
C SER A 164 -17.43 -14.43 -4.78
N PRO A 165 -16.42 -14.05 -5.61
CA PRO A 165 -15.99 -12.67 -5.74
C PRO A 165 -17.10 -11.70 -6.14
N GLU A 166 -18.01 -12.14 -7.01
CA GLU A 166 -19.15 -11.35 -7.49
C GLU A 166 -20.13 -11.05 -6.34
N GLU A 167 -20.43 -12.05 -5.49
CA GLU A 167 -21.26 -11.86 -4.30
C GLU A 167 -20.61 -10.84 -3.34
N MET A 168 -19.31 -10.93 -3.16
CA MET A 168 -18.58 -9.95 -2.34
C MET A 168 -18.66 -8.55 -2.96
N ALA A 169 -18.46 -8.41 -4.27
CA ALA A 169 -18.53 -7.13 -4.97
C ALA A 169 -19.94 -6.52 -4.90
N ASP A 170 -20.99 -7.33 -5.15
CA ASP A 170 -22.38 -6.87 -5.03
C ASP A 170 -22.73 -6.36 -3.64
N ARG A 171 -22.16 -7.00 -2.61
CA ARG A 171 -22.34 -6.58 -1.24
C ARG A 171 -21.60 -5.27 -0.91
N LEU A 172 -20.39 -5.07 -1.45
CA LEU A 172 -19.52 -3.94 -1.12
C LEU A 172 -19.87 -2.68 -1.91
N LYS A 173 -20.32 -2.77 -3.16
CA LYS A 173 -20.61 -1.62 -4.04
C LYS A 173 -21.59 -0.59 -3.48
N THR A 174 -22.33 -0.93 -2.40
CA THR A 174 -23.26 -0.03 -1.72
C THR A 174 -22.82 0.35 -0.30
N LYS A 175 -21.58 0.00 0.10
CA LYS A 175 -21.14 0.16 1.49
C LYS A 175 -20.00 1.17 1.64
N GLY A 176 -20.29 2.27 2.29
CA GLY A 176 -19.29 3.29 2.66
C GLY A 176 -18.39 3.67 1.50
N SER A 177 -17.11 3.81 1.75
CA SER A 177 -16.13 4.19 0.74
C SER A 177 -15.93 3.15 -0.37
N PHE A 178 -16.29 1.87 -0.17
CA PHE A 178 -16.25 0.86 -1.24
C PHE A 178 -17.21 1.18 -2.40
N GLY A 179 -18.32 1.88 -2.11
CA GLY A 179 -19.26 2.34 -3.13
C GLY A 179 -18.70 3.40 -4.07
N LEU A 180 -17.55 3.98 -3.74
CA LEU A 180 -16.84 4.98 -4.54
C LEU A 180 -15.72 4.38 -5.40
N PHE A 181 -15.42 3.09 -5.23
CA PHE A 181 -14.37 2.42 -6.01
C PHE A 181 -14.74 2.36 -7.48
N ASP A 182 -13.75 2.56 -8.35
CA ASP A 182 -13.87 2.16 -9.74
C ASP A 182 -14.32 0.70 -9.82
N PRO A 183 -15.29 0.34 -10.71
CA PRO A 183 -15.85 -1.01 -10.76
C PRO A 183 -14.82 -2.12 -11.03
N GLU A 184 -13.79 -1.86 -11.85
CA GLU A 184 -12.71 -2.81 -12.13
C GLU A 184 -11.84 -2.99 -10.88
N MET A 185 -11.50 -1.90 -10.19
CA MET A 185 -10.74 -1.94 -8.94
C MET A 185 -11.48 -2.70 -7.83
N LEU A 186 -12.81 -2.50 -7.71
CA LEU A 186 -13.64 -3.25 -6.77
C LEU A 186 -13.65 -4.74 -7.09
N MET A 187 -13.78 -5.11 -8.38
CA MET A 187 -13.75 -6.51 -8.81
C MET A 187 -12.38 -7.14 -8.56
N ASP A 188 -11.28 -6.45 -8.85
CA ASP A 188 -9.92 -6.94 -8.55
C ASP A 188 -9.72 -7.12 -7.04
N TYR A 189 -10.20 -6.17 -6.22
CA TYR A 189 -10.18 -6.30 -4.76
C TYR A 189 -10.92 -7.56 -4.30
N CYS A 190 -12.11 -7.85 -4.82
CA CYS A 190 -12.89 -9.02 -4.45
C CYS A 190 -12.27 -10.32 -4.98
N LYS A 191 -11.89 -10.35 -6.26
CA LYS A 191 -11.37 -11.54 -6.95
C LYS A 191 -10.07 -12.06 -6.35
N HIS A 192 -9.15 -11.16 -6.03
CA HIS A 192 -7.84 -11.53 -5.51
C HIS A 192 -7.73 -11.42 -3.99
N GLY A 193 -8.70 -10.75 -3.35
CA GLY A 193 -8.85 -10.67 -1.90
C GLY A 193 -9.57 -11.86 -1.28
N LEU A 194 -9.91 -12.86 -2.08
CA LEU A 194 -10.52 -14.12 -1.64
C LEU A 194 -9.61 -15.31 -2.00
N LEU A 195 -9.55 -16.28 -1.09
CA LEU A 195 -8.91 -17.58 -1.29
C LEU A 195 -9.95 -18.68 -1.17
N PRO A 196 -9.79 -19.82 -1.87
CA PRO A 196 -10.67 -20.98 -1.70
C PRO A 196 -10.77 -21.37 -0.22
N ASN A 197 -11.97 -21.69 0.24
CA ASN A 197 -12.17 -22.17 1.61
C ASN A 197 -11.80 -23.65 1.71
N GLU A 198 -10.62 -23.94 2.28
CA GLU A 198 -10.11 -25.32 2.47
C GLU A 198 -10.99 -26.15 3.40
N LYS A 199 -11.81 -25.51 4.24
CA LYS A 199 -12.66 -26.16 5.26
C LYS A 199 -14.13 -26.30 4.83
N GLY A 200 -14.50 -25.79 3.66
CA GLY A 200 -15.88 -25.73 3.24
C GLY A 200 -16.06 -25.37 1.77
N LYS A 201 -17.24 -24.87 1.44
CA LYS A 201 -17.54 -24.33 0.10
C LYS A 201 -17.22 -22.83 0.04
N GLY A 202 -17.07 -22.32 -1.17
CA GLY A 202 -16.85 -20.90 -1.42
C GLY A 202 -15.44 -20.43 -1.05
N TYR A 203 -15.34 -19.24 -0.50
CA TYR A 203 -14.09 -18.51 -0.33
C TYR A 203 -14.02 -17.87 1.06
N VAL A 204 -12.80 -17.60 1.51
CA VAL A 204 -12.48 -16.83 2.72
C VAL A 204 -11.63 -15.61 2.37
N LEU A 205 -11.68 -14.57 3.20
CA LEU A 205 -10.82 -13.39 3.02
C LEU A 205 -9.34 -13.77 3.03
N ALA A 206 -8.61 -13.29 2.05
CA ALA A 206 -7.16 -13.45 1.94
C ALA A 206 -6.39 -12.69 3.03
N CYS A 207 -6.99 -11.67 3.63
CA CYS A 207 -6.57 -11.09 4.91
C CYS A 207 -7.62 -11.49 5.97
N PRO A 208 -7.33 -12.48 6.84
CA PRO A 208 -8.27 -12.89 7.89
C PRO A 208 -8.63 -11.73 8.81
N PRO A 209 -9.91 -11.57 9.20
CA PRO A 209 -10.37 -10.44 10.02
C PRO A 209 -9.59 -10.19 11.30
N GLY A 210 -9.15 -11.25 12.00
CA GLY A 210 -8.34 -11.12 13.20
C GLY A 210 -6.90 -10.65 12.94
N ILE A 211 -6.35 -10.92 11.75
CA ILE A 211 -5.06 -10.38 11.33
C ILE A 211 -5.22 -8.91 10.97
N GLU A 212 -6.21 -8.57 10.15
CA GLU A 212 -6.49 -7.18 9.81
C GLU A 212 -6.73 -6.32 11.06
N ALA A 213 -7.47 -6.84 12.05
CA ALA A 213 -7.66 -6.17 13.33
C ALA A 213 -6.34 -5.93 14.08
N SER A 214 -5.39 -6.90 14.03
CA SER A 214 -4.08 -6.72 14.67
C SER A 214 -3.29 -5.55 14.08
N VAL A 215 -3.44 -5.29 12.78
CA VAL A 215 -2.80 -4.15 12.12
C VAL A 215 -3.32 -2.82 12.67
N TYR A 216 -4.64 -2.68 12.80
CA TYR A 216 -5.23 -1.45 13.37
C TYR A 216 -4.84 -1.25 14.83
N MET A 217 -4.85 -2.33 15.62
CA MET A 217 -4.45 -2.28 17.03
C MET A 217 -2.99 -1.87 17.23
N SER A 218 -2.11 -2.18 16.28
CA SER A 218 -0.69 -1.84 16.33
C SER A 218 -0.31 -0.58 15.54
N SER A 219 -1.26 0.16 15.00
CA SER A 219 -0.99 1.29 14.08
C SER A 219 -0.20 2.45 14.69
N ARG A 220 -0.19 2.58 16.02
CA ARG A 220 0.60 3.58 16.75
C ARG A 220 1.92 3.03 17.32
N SER A 221 2.31 1.80 16.99
CA SER A 221 3.49 1.16 17.59
C SER A 221 4.83 1.72 17.09
N ASN A 222 4.86 2.42 15.96
CA ASN A 222 6.10 2.88 15.32
C ASN A 222 6.20 4.40 15.33
N HIS A 223 6.51 4.97 16.47
CA HIS A 223 6.77 6.40 16.57
C HIS A 223 8.11 6.80 15.90
N ASP A 224 9.10 5.88 15.83
CA ASP A 224 10.41 6.08 15.20
C ASP A 224 10.30 6.33 13.68
N ILE A 225 9.10 6.26 13.10
CA ILE A 225 8.87 6.61 11.69
C ILE A 225 9.31 8.04 11.38
N TYR A 226 9.27 8.97 12.35
CA TYR A 226 9.71 10.34 12.16
C TYR A 226 11.22 10.47 11.99
N ASP A 227 12.01 9.56 12.57
CA ASP A 227 13.46 9.51 12.29
C ASP A 227 13.70 9.15 10.82
N SER A 228 12.91 8.21 10.29
CA SER A 228 12.96 7.86 8.86
C SER A 228 12.54 9.05 7.98
N VAL A 229 11.43 9.71 8.32
CA VAL A 229 10.92 10.88 7.58
C VAL A 229 11.99 11.96 7.46
N ARG A 230 12.64 12.33 8.57
CA ARG A 230 13.63 13.41 8.64
C ARG A 230 14.99 13.04 8.04
N SER A 231 15.33 11.75 8.00
CA SER A 231 16.62 11.29 7.46
C SER A 231 16.64 11.18 5.94
N LEU A 232 15.47 11.04 5.28
CA LEU A 232 15.40 10.86 3.84
C LEU A 232 15.75 12.13 3.06
N SER A 233 16.69 12.00 2.12
CA SER A 233 17.09 13.06 1.19
C SER A 233 16.48 12.88 -0.21
N LEU A 234 15.97 11.69 -0.54
CA LEU A 234 15.32 11.42 -1.82
C LEU A 234 13.97 12.17 -1.96
N PRO A 235 13.49 12.41 -3.19
CA PRO A 235 12.18 13.01 -3.41
C PRO A 235 11.04 12.15 -2.85
N VAL A 236 10.14 12.77 -2.08
CA VAL A 236 8.94 12.14 -1.55
C VAL A 236 7.71 12.94 -1.97
N LEU A 237 6.78 12.31 -2.67
CA LEU A 237 5.49 12.88 -3.01
C LEU A 237 4.40 12.26 -2.14
N ILE A 238 3.72 13.10 -1.36
CA ILE A 238 2.56 12.71 -0.57
C ILE A 238 1.31 13.02 -1.38
N LEU A 239 0.47 12.01 -1.60
CA LEU A 239 -0.90 12.21 -2.12
C LEU A 239 -1.85 12.08 -0.93
N ARG A 240 -2.41 13.19 -0.47
CA ARG A 240 -3.23 13.23 0.75
C ARG A 240 -4.71 13.38 0.40
N ALA A 241 -5.55 12.57 1.03
CA ALA A 241 -7.01 12.61 0.90
C ALA A 241 -7.64 13.73 1.75
N LYS A 242 -8.97 13.82 1.70
CA LYS A 242 -9.80 14.77 2.45
C LYS A 242 -9.42 14.79 3.94
N GLU A 243 -9.36 15.96 4.52
CA GLU A 243 -9.11 16.13 5.94
C GLU A 243 -10.24 15.54 6.81
N PRO A 244 -9.90 14.94 7.97
CA PRO A 244 -10.89 14.42 8.90
C PRO A 244 -11.71 15.55 9.53
N GLU A 245 -12.99 15.30 9.77
CA GLU A 245 -13.81 16.13 10.64
C GLU A 245 -13.39 15.95 12.10
N LYS A 246 -13.71 16.94 12.97
CA LYS A 246 -13.21 16.97 14.37
C LYS A 246 -13.56 15.73 15.19
N ASP A 247 -14.69 15.07 14.88
CA ASP A 247 -15.22 13.91 15.64
C ASP A 247 -15.07 12.59 14.86
N ARG A 248 -13.99 12.45 14.09
CA ARG A 248 -13.73 11.26 13.26
C ARG A 248 -13.70 9.98 14.10
N ASN A 249 -14.49 8.98 13.70
CA ASN A 249 -14.32 7.61 14.17
C ASN A 249 -13.01 7.01 13.60
N ALA A 250 -12.24 6.29 14.43
CA ALA A 250 -10.99 5.63 14.01
C ALA A 250 -11.15 4.67 12.82
N MET A 251 -12.38 4.16 12.59
CA MET A 251 -12.72 3.28 11.46
C MET A 251 -13.36 4.03 10.28
N ASP A 252 -13.34 5.36 10.30
CA ASP A 252 -13.83 6.17 9.19
C ASP A 252 -12.72 6.37 8.16
N PHE A 253 -12.78 5.64 7.06
CA PHE A 253 -11.88 5.75 5.92
C PHE A 253 -12.35 6.77 4.87
N SER A 254 -13.36 7.59 5.18
CA SER A 254 -13.79 8.70 4.31
C SER A 254 -12.82 9.88 4.31
N SER A 255 -11.81 9.86 5.19
CA SER A 255 -10.84 10.93 5.35
C SER A 255 -9.44 10.41 5.63
N SER A 256 -8.44 11.29 5.43
CA SER A 256 -7.02 11.00 5.55
C SER A 256 -6.56 10.71 6.98
N PRO A 257 -5.72 9.67 7.21
CA PRO A 257 -4.96 9.50 8.44
C PRO A 257 -3.64 10.28 8.45
N THR A 258 -3.28 10.90 7.32
CA THR A 258 -1.99 11.56 7.13
C THR A 258 -2.01 12.95 7.77
N TRP A 259 -0.96 13.27 8.52
CA TRP A 259 -0.78 14.63 9.06
C TRP A 259 -0.67 15.66 7.93
N PRO A 260 -1.43 16.79 7.96
CA PRO A 260 -1.45 17.79 6.89
C PRO A 260 -0.10 18.47 6.62
N LYS A 261 0.83 18.42 7.57
CA LYS A 261 2.18 19.01 7.43
C LYS A 261 3.25 17.97 7.17
N LEU A 262 2.90 16.70 6.98
CA LEU A 262 3.87 15.60 6.85
C LEU A 262 4.89 15.87 5.73
N ALA A 263 4.46 16.39 4.58
CA ALA A 263 5.36 16.68 3.48
C ALA A 263 6.48 17.66 3.84
N SER A 264 6.23 18.59 4.77
CA SER A 264 7.24 19.58 5.22
C SER A 264 8.29 19.01 6.18
N GLU A 265 8.08 17.80 6.71
CA GLU A 265 9.07 17.11 7.54
C GLU A 265 10.18 16.42 6.72
N PHE A 266 9.93 16.18 5.42
CA PHE A 266 10.94 15.64 4.51
C PHE A 266 11.82 16.74 3.93
N THR A 267 13.10 16.46 3.73
CA THR A 267 14.04 17.38 3.06
C THR A 267 13.55 17.74 1.65
N ASN A 268 13.03 16.76 0.89
CA ASN A 268 12.54 16.93 -0.48
C ASN A 268 11.07 16.45 -0.61
N GLY A 269 10.23 16.92 0.34
CA GLY A 269 8.82 16.55 0.37
C GLY A 269 7.94 17.47 -0.48
N ARG A 270 6.95 16.89 -1.16
CA ARG A 270 5.89 17.61 -1.87
C ARG A 270 4.54 16.97 -1.57
N GLU A 271 3.46 17.75 -1.66
CA GLU A 271 2.09 17.24 -1.46
C GLU A 271 1.19 17.59 -2.64
N ILE A 272 0.29 16.66 -2.97
CA ILE A 272 -0.93 16.91 -3.73
C ILE A 272 -2.10 16.54 -2.83
N HIS A 273 -2.97 17.52 -2.53
CA HIS A 273 -4.12 17.35 -1.65
C HIS A 273 -5.41 17.18 -2.45
N PHE A 274 -6.12 16.07 -2.21
CA PHE A 274 -7.42 15.74 -2.80
C PHE A 274 -8.52 16.00 -1.76
N ALA A 275 -8.98 17.25 -1.67
CA ALA A 275 -9.89 17.71 -0.62
C ALA A 275 -11.30 17.06 -0.65
N ASP A 276 -11.67 16.41 -1.75
CA ASP A 276 -12.98 15.79 -1.99
C ASP A 276 -12.92 14.25 -2.08
N LYS A 277 -11.73 13.64 -1.90
CA LYS A 277 -11.51 12.21 -2.06
C LYS A 277 -11.28 11.51 -0.72
N THR A 278 -11.65 10.21 -0.68
CA THR A 278 -11.48 9.39 0.52
C THR A 278 -10.06 8.84 0.63
N HIS A 279 -9.75 8.21 1.77
CA HIS A 279 -8.50 7.48 1.99
C HIS A 279 -8.14 6.49 0.86
N PHE A 280 -9.11 6.01 0.11
CA PHE A 280 -8.93 5.01 -0.94
C PHE A 280 -8.61 5.61 -2.32
N LEU A 281 -7.79 6.65 -2.37
CA LEU A 281 -7.41 7.36 -3.61
C LEU A 281 -7.10 6.43 -4.81
N PRO A 282 -6.27 5.35 -4.67
CA PRO A 282 -5.96 4.50 -5.81
C PRO A 282 -7.17 3.76 -6.38
N MET A 283 -8.16 3.47 -5.54
CA MET A 283 -9.36 2.72 -5.90
C MET A 283 -10.48 3.64 -6.40
N GLU A 284 -10.51 4.87 -5.92
CA GLU A 284 -11.54 5.86 -6.26
C GLU A 284 -11.22 6.59 -7.57
N ILE A 285 -9.93 6.92 -7.80
CA ILE A 285 -9.47 7.69 -8.96
C ILE A 285 -8.24 7.07 -9.63
N PRO A 286 -8.30 5.79 -10.06
CA PRO A 286 -7.13 5.04 -10.57
C PRO A 286 -6.49 5.70 -11.78
N GLU A 287 -7.26 6.33 -12.69
CA GLU A 287 -6.75 7.02 -13.87
C GLU A 287 -5.89 8.24 -13.48
N GLU A 288 -6.35 9.03 -12.51
CA GLU A 288 -5.63 10.20 -12.03
C GLU A 288 -4.34 9.78 -11.28
N ILE A 289 -4.41 8.76 -10.44
CA ILE A 289 -3.23 8.19 -9.77
C ILE A 289 -2.23 7.66 -10.81
N THR A 290 -2.69 6.97 -11.84
CA THR A 290 -1.85 6.50 -12.95
C THR A 290 -1.15 7.67 -13.64
N ARG A 291 -1.88 8.75 -13.93
CA ARG A 291 -1.34 9.96 -14.58
C ARG A 291 -0.24 10.60 -13.72
N ILE A 292 -0.47 10.73 -12.42
CA ILE A 292 0.52 11.30 -11.48
C ILE A 292 1.77 10.42 -11.46
N ILE A 293 1.62 9.10 -11.29
CA ILE A 293 2.77 8.18 -11.29
C ILE A 293 3.55 8.29 -12.60
N ALA A 294 2.88 8.34 -13.75
CA ALA A 294 3.52 8.48 -15.05
C ALA A 294 4.32 9.80 -15.18
N GLN A 295 3.79 10.91 -14.66
CA GLN A 295 4.48 12.20 -14.63
C GLN A 295 5.73 12.16 -13.75
N GLU A 296 5.63 11.56 -12.57
CA GLU A 296 6.75 11.41 -11.65
C GLU A 296 7.87 10.52 -12.25
N ILE A 297 7.50 9.45 -12.95
CA ILE A 297 8.46 8.60 -13.67
C ILE A 297 9.19 9.41 -14.74
N ALA A 298 8.49 10.22 -15.52
CA ALA A 298 9.09 11.04 -16.59
C ALA A 298 10.07 12.07 -16.01
N SER A 299 9.71 12.77 -14.95
CA SER A 299 10.56 13.75 -14.26
C SER A 299 11.81 13.09 -13.67
N GLY A 300 11.68 11.92 -13.03
CA GLY A 300 12.82 11.17 -12.49
C GLY A 300 13.80 10.69 -13.56
N GLN A 301 13.31 10.32 -14.75
CA GLN A 301 14.16 9.93 -15.88
C GLN A 301 14.97 11.10 -16.46
N GLU A 302 14.41 12.31 -16.48
CA GLU A 302 15.10 13.52 -16.92
C GLU A 302 16.29 13.84 -16.02
N VAL A 303 16.11 13.73 -14.69
CA VAL A 303 17.19 13.93 -13.71
C VAL A 303 18.30 12.91 -13.87
N LEU A 304 17.98 11.62 -14.07
CA LEU A 304 18.97 10.55 -14.31
C LEU A 304 19.76 10.76 -15.59
N ASN A 305 19.14 11.28 -16.64
CA ASN A 305 19.82 11.56 -17.91
C ASN A 305 20.75 12.79 -17.82
N ALA A 306 20.33 13.81 -17.07
CA ALA A 306 21.14 15.01 -16.85
C ALA A 306 22.40 14.74 -16.01
N SER A 307 22.36 13.79 -15.07
CA SER A 307 23.50 13.43 -14.23
C SER A 307 24.54 12.53 -14.91
N LYS A 308 24.29 12.07 -16.15
CA LYS A 308 25.22 11.25 -16.95
C LYS A 308 26.03 12.06 -17.98
N ILE A 309 25.80 13.36 -18.05
CA ILE A 309 26.51 14.34 -18.90
C ILE A 309 27.50 15.11 -18.06
#